data_99d88b9dc3a7f43c56848967fa89fe8a
#
_entry.id   99d88b9dc3a7f43c56848967fa89fe8a
#
_cell.length_a   1.000
_cell.length_b   1.000
_cell.length_c   1.000
_cell.angle_alpha   90.00
_cell.angle_beta   90.00
_cell.angle_gamma   90.00
#
_symmetry.space_group_name_H-M   'P 1'
#
loop_
_entity.id
_entity.type
_entity.pdbx_description
1 polymer ?
#
loop_
_entity_poly.entity_id
_entity_poly.type
_entity_poly.pdbx_seq_one_letter_code
_entity_poly.pdbx_strand_id
1 'polypeptide(L)'
;MHRILKYGLLAAWLTVGGSALAAPGGTVFTANEQAASISRVQLADGAASHVKLDIAPHNLQLTPDGKRLLVVGVSVHAGHHGNSADDGRLLVFDVADTAAPAFSLAVAGHPAHVITDRSGQLAFVSDAANNVLQVFDLASRTLRARIATGAYPHGLRLSPDGQQIYVANMKGNSVSVIDVASLREVAQIAVGRAPVQVAFLPDGRHSYVSLSGENKVAVIDVARRQLLDKIAVGNTPVQLFATPDGKLLYVANQGSAAQPDERVSVIDTGRGQVTATLRTAAGAHGVVVSADGRHVFVSNMGAASFSVIDVAQQQVIASHAVQAGPNGIAYAADAAGN
;
A
#
# COMPACT_ATOMS: atom_id res chain seq x y z
N MET A 1 72.41 -27.96 -28.77
CA MET A 1 71.04 -28.14 -29.31
C MET A 1 70.09 -28.34 -28.15
N HIS A 2 69.44 -27.26 -27.66
CA HIS A 2 68.45 -27.34 -26.60
C HIS A 2 67.13 -26.80 -27.19
N ARG A 3 66.14 -27.67 -27.28
CA ARG A 3 64.75 -27.31 -27.68
C ARG A 3 63.93 -26.86 -26.44
N ILE A 4 63.49 -25.62 -26.45
CA ILE A 4 62.58 -25.07 -25.43
C ILE A 4 61.19 -25.35 -25.90
N LEU A 5 60.37 -26.16 -25.15
CA LEU A 5 58.95 -26.32 -25.31
C LEU A 5 58.26 -25.13 -24.64
N LYS A 6 57.48 -24.37 -25.43
CA LYS A 6 56.55 -23.34 -24.91
C LYS A 6 55.21 -24.00 -24.64
N TYR A 7 54.78 -24.06 -23.39
CA TYR A 7 53.42 -24.39 -23.01
C TYR A 7 52.55 -23.10 -23.04
N GLY A 8 51.61 -23.06 -23.97
CA GLY A 8 50.60 -22.02 -23.99
C GLY A 8 49.47 -22.37 -23.00
N LEU A 9 49.27 -21.55 -22.00
CA LEU A 9 48.08 -21.60 -21.16
C LEU A 9 46.89 -20.98 -21.93
N LEU A 10 45.92 -21.79 -22.30
CA LEU A 10 44.60 -21.31 -22.74
C LEU A 10 43.80 -20.94 -21.47
N ALA A 11 43.59 -19.66 -21.23
CA ALA A 11 42.61 -19.19 -20.23
C ALA A 11 41.22 -19.29 -20.82
N ALA A 12 40.44 -20.25 -20.36
CA ALA A 12 39.00 -20.34 -20.67
C ALA A 12 38.26 -19.30 -19.83
N TRP A 13 37.73 -18.27 -20.47
CA TRP A 13 36.79 -17.34 -19.86
C TRP A 13 35.42 -18.03 -19.78
N LEU A 14 35.04 -18.47 -18.58
CA LEU A 14 33.65 -18.85 -18.29
C LEU A 14 32.83 -17.55 -18.22
N THR A 15 32.10 -17.24 -19.27
CA THR A 15 31.01 -16.25 -19.24
C THR A 15 29.90 -16.87 -18.41
N VAL A 16 29.79 -16.47 -17.16
CA VAL A 16 28.57 -16.69 -16.38
C VAL A 16 27.49 -15.83 -17.02
N GLY A 17 26.67 -16.45 -17.85
CA GLY A 17 25.48 -15.83 -18.40
C GLY A 17 24.53 -15.51 -17.25
N GLY A 18 24.58 -14.29 -16.73
CA GLY A 18 23.54 -13.75 -15.88
C GLY A 18 22.26 -13.72 -16.69
N SER A 19 21.29 -14.57 -16.38
CA SER A 19 19.93 -14.42 -16.89
C SER A 19 19.46 -13.03 -16.52
N ALA A 20 19.32 -12.15 -17.49
CA ALA A 20 18.65 -10.86 -17.27
C ALA A 20 17.26 -11.18 -16.72
N LEU A 21 17.01 -10.76 -15.47
CA LEU A 21 15.68 -10.88 -14.88
C LEU A 21 14.71 -10.12 -15.79
N ALA A 22 13.69 -10.82 -16.26
CA ALA A 22 12.63 -10.16 -17.01
C ALA A 22 11.98 -9.11 -16.09
N ALA A 23 11.89 -7.88 -16.57
CA ALA A 23 11.17 -6.83 -15.87
C ALA A 23 9.74 -7.32 -15.57
N PRO A 24 9.17 -7.03 -14.40
CA PRO A 24 7.80 -7.41 -14.12
C PRO A 24 6.86 -6.78 -15.17
N GLY A 25 5.89 -7.55 -15.68
CA GLY A 25 4.79 -7.01 -16.48
C GLY A 25 3.76 -6.30 -15.61
N GLY A 26 2.79 -5.64 -16.23
CA GLY A 26 1.69 -4.97 -15.54
C GLY A 26 1.85 -3.47 -15.42
N THR A 27 0.92 -2.88 -14.69
CA THR A 27 0.79 -1.44 -14.51
C THR A 27 0.81 -1.07 -13.04
N VAL A 28 1.63 -0.09 -12.66
CA VAL A 28 1.61 0.53 -11.33
C VAL A 28 0.88 1.86 -11.39
N PHE A 29 0.00 2.10 -10.42
CA PHE A 29 -0.68 3.37 -10.19
C PHE A 29 -0.17 3.98 -8.89
N THR A 30 0.05 5.30 -8.89
CA THR A 30 0.38 6.06 -7.67
C THR A 30 -0.56 7.24 -7.47
N ALA A 31 -0.95 7.47 -6.21
CA ALA A 31 -1.64 8.68 -5.76
C ALA A 31 -0.57 9.69 -5.35
N ASN A 32 -0.43 10.76 -6.13
CA ASN A 32 0.61 11.77 -5.93
C ASN A 32 -0.01 12.98 -5.23
N GLU A 33 -0.01 12.96 -3.91
CA GLU A 33 -0.71 13.91 -3.07
C GLU A 33 -0.25 15.36 -3.30
N GLN A 34 1.07 15.60 -3.30
CA GLN A 34 1.63 16.94 -3.47
C GLN A 34 1.41 17.48 -4.89
N ALA A 35 1.40 16.60 -5.89
CA ALA A 35 1.16 16.98 -7.27
C ALA A 35 -0.33 17.06 -7.62
N ALA A 36 -1.24 16.68 -6.74
CA ALA A 36 -2.67 16.53 -7.00
C ALA A 36 -2.92 15.77 -8.32
N SER A 37 -2.38 14.54 -8.42
CA SER A 37 -2.45 13.73 -9.64
C SER A 37 -2.40 12.24 -9.33
N ILE A 38 -2.77 11.42 -10.32
CA ILE A 38 -2.39 10.01 -10.37
C ILE A 38 -1.34 9.81 -11.45
N SER A 39 -0.41 8.88 -11.23
CA SER A 39 0.48 8.37 -12.28
C SER A 39 0.11 6.94 -12.61
N ARG A 40 0.21 6.59 -13.88
CA ARG A 40 0.14 5.23 -14.42
C ARG A 40 1.45 4.91 -15.10
N VAL A 41 2.13 3.85 -14.68
CA VAL A 41 3.41 3.42 -15.24
C VAL A 41 3.30 1.99 -15.73
N GLN A 42 3.55 1.79 -17.02
CA GLN A 42 3.64 0.45 -17.61
C GLN A 42 5.02 -0.12 -17.32
N LEU A 43 5.09 -1.28 -16.68
CA LEU A 43 6.38 -1.82 -16.24
C LEU A 43 7.22 -2.41 -17.37
N ALA A 44 6.59 -2.89 -18.45
CA ALA A 44 7.27 -3.54 -19.57
C ALA A 44 8.25 -2.60 -20.32
N ASP A 45 7.90 -1.33 -20.44
CA ASP A 45 8.68 -0.31 -21.17
C ASP A 45 8.97 0.95 -20.36
N GLY A 46 8.44 1.06 -19.15
CA GLY A 46 8.56 2.22 -18.28
C GLY A 46 7.72 3.44 -18.73
N ALA A 47 6.82 3.28 -19.71
CA ALA A 47 5.97 4.36 -20.18
C ALA A 47 5.08 4.89 -19.06
N ALA A 48 5.14 6.20 -18.80
CA ALA A 48 4.40 6.85 -17.73
C ALA A 48 3.40 7.86 -18.28
N SER A 49 2.20 7.89 -17.72
CA SER A 49 1.20 8.93 -17.93
C SER A 49 0.70 9.49 -16.60
N HIS A 50 0.27 10.75 -16.62
CA HIS A 50 -0.14 11.45 -15.40
C HIS A 50 -1.46 12.18 -15.66
N VAL A 51 -2.38 12.07 -14.69
CA VAL A 51 -3.68 12.75 -14.76
C VAL A 51 -3.79 13.69 -13.58
N LYS A 52 -3.98 14.98 -13.88
CA LYS A 52 -4.21 16.00 -12.87
C LYS A 52 -5.62 15.84 -12.28
N LEU A 53 -5.73 16.04 -10.97
CA LEU A 53 -6.98 15.91 -10.24
C LEU A 53 -7.34 17.25 -9.57
N ASP A 54 -8.61 17.38 -9.20
CA ASP A 54 -9.14 18.45 -8.35
C ASP A 54 -9.01 18.16 -6.85
N ILE A 55 -8.43 16.99 -6.52
CA ILE A 55 -8.12 16.57 -5.15
C ILE A 55 -6.62 16.34 -4.99
N ALA A 56 -6.12 16.46 -3.75
CA ALA A 56 -4.84 15.91 -3.32
C ALA A 56 -5.07 14.42 -2.92
N PRO A 57 -4.74 13.46 -3.80
CA PRO A 57 -5.09 12.06 -3.57
C PRO A 57 -4.17 11.46 -2.50
N HIS A 58 -4.77 10.91 -1.43
CA HIS A 58 -4.02 10.29 -0.34
C HIS A 58 -3.80 8.79 -0.56
N ASN A 59 -4.84 8.09 -1.02
CA ASN A 59 -4.76 6.65 -1.24
C ASN A 59 -5.53 6.23 -2.50
N LEU A 60 -5.17 5.07 -3.05
CA LEU A 60 -5.86 4.44 -4.15
C LEU A 60 -5.88 2.92 -4.00
N GLN A 61 -6.90 2.29 -4.60
CA GLN A 61 -7.07 0.83 -4.61
C GLN A 61 -7.76 0.35 -5.87
N LEU A 62 -7.32 -0.78 -6.41
CA LEU A 62 -8.04 -1.51 -7.45
C LEU A 62 -9.21 -2.30 -6.87
N THR A 63 -10.30 -2.40 -7.63
CA THR A 63 -11.36 -3.38 -7.33
C THR A 63 -10.84 -4.81 -7.50
N PRO A 64 -11.46 -5.81 -6.85
CA PRO A 64 -11.01 -7.21 -6.93
C PRO A 64 -10.96 -7.78 -8.35
N ASP A 65 -11.81 -7.29 -9.26
CA ASP A 65 -11.82 -7.67 -10.68
C ASP A 65 -10.77 -6.92 -11.53
N GLY A 66 -10.01 -6.00 -10.92
CA GLY A 66 -8.99 -5.19 -11.57
C GLY A 66 -9.51 -4.14 -12.56
N LYS A 67 -10.83 -3.94 -12.69
CA LYS A 67 -11.40 -3.08 -13.72
C LYS A 67 -11.53 -1.63 -13.32
N ARG A 68 -11.62 -1.33 -12.02
CA ARG A 68 -11.76 0.03 -11.52
C ARG A 68 -10.64 0.38 -10.56
N LEU A 69 -10.24 1.65 -10.60
CA LEU A 69 -9.31 2.27 -9.66
C LEU A 69 -10.08 3.30 -8.83
N LEU A 70 -10.12 3.09 -7.53
CA LEU A 70 -10.71 3.99 -6.55
C LEU A 70 -9.61 4.90 -6.00
N VAL A 71 -9.86 6.20 -5.93
CA VAL A 71 -8.91 7.20 -5.45
C VAL A 71 -9.62 8.12 -4.45
N VAL A 72 -9.07 8.29 -3.26
CA VAL A 72 -9.61 9.20 -2.24
C VAL A 72 -8.64 10.31 -1.90
N GLY A 73 -9.17 11.48 -1.57
CA GLY A 73 -8.40 12.63 -1.15
C GLY A 73 -9.29 13.84 -0.85
N VAL A 74 -8.67 14.93 -0.47
CA VAL A 74 -9.34 16.21 -0.19
C VAL A 74 -9.20 17.18 -1.36
N SER A 75 -10.21 18.02 -1.58
CA SER A 75 -10.19 19.04 -2.64
C SER A 75 -9.00 19.97 -2.50
N VAL A 76 -8.31 20.27 -3.60
CA VAL A 76 -7.22 21.26 -3.62
C VAL A 76 -7.71 22.70 -3.47
N HIS A 77 -9.02 22.92 -3.63
CA HIS A 77 -9.68 24.22 -3.45
C HIS A 77 -10.17 24.46 -2.02
N ALA A 78 -10.18 23.43 -1.18
CA ALA A 78 -10.37 23.58 0.25
C ALA A 78 -9.19 24.38 0.80
N GLY A 79 -9.39 25.64 1.20
CA GLY A 79 -8.33 26.47 1.79
C GLY A 79 -7.69 25.72 2.97
N HIS A 80 -6.48 26.11 3.38
CA HIS A 80 -5.65 25.47 4.43
C HIS A 80 -6.34 25.26 5.81
N HIS A 81 -7.61 25.59 5.92
CA HIS A 81 -8.49 25.41 7.08
C HIS A 81 -9.66 24.45 6.77
N GLY A 82 -9.54 23.58 5.74
CA GLY A 82 -10.57 22.67 5.28
C GLY A 82 -11.18 21.79 6.38
N ASN A 83 -12.12 22.37 7.12
CA ASN A 83 -13.07 21.72 8.00
C ASN A 83 -14.49 21.79 7.41
N SER A 84 -14.63 22.05 6.11
CA SER A 84 -15.95 21.95 5.49
C SER A 84 -16.32 20.45 5.37
N ALA A 85 -17.54 20.13 5.74
CA ALA A 85 -18.06 18.76 5.81
C ALA A 85 -18.02 18.02 4.44
N ASP A 86 -17.67 18.69 3.33
CA ASP A 86 -17.81 18.20 1.96
C ASP A 86 -16.55 18.30 1.09
N ASP A 87 -15.39 18.45 1.69
CA ASP A 87 -14.14 18.67 0.93
C ASP A 87 -13.49 17.40 0.41
N GLY A 88 -13.92 16.23 0.87
CA GLY A 88 -13.38 14.95 0.42
C GLY A 88 -14.08 14.43 -0.83
N ARG A 89 -13.36 13.64 -1.62
CA ARG A 89 -13.88 12.95 -2.81
C ARG A 89 -13.41 11.51 -2.86
N LEU A 90 -14.28 10.65 -3.37
CA LEU A 90 -13.94 9.34 -3.90
C LEU A 90 -14.13 9.41 -5.41
N LEU A 91 -13.02 9.34 -6.15
CA LEU A 91 -13.00 9.25 -7.61
C LEU A 91 -12.91 7.79 -8.01
N VAL A 92 -13.69 7.39 -9.00
CA VAL A 92 -13.67 6.03 -9.55
C VAL A 92 -13.32 6.10 -11.02
N PHE A 93 -12.20 5.49 -11.39
CA PHE A 93 -11.71 5.42 -12.76
C PHE A 93 -11.94 4.03 -13.33
N ASP A 94 -12.07 3.95 -14.65
CA ASP A 94 -11.90 2.71 -15.40
C ASP A 94 -10.39 2.47 -15.60
N VAL A 95 -9.88 1.28 -15.27
CA VAL A 95 -8.44 0.97 -15.42
C VAL A 95 -8.00 0.98 -16.88
N ALA A 96 -8.90 0.68 -17.81
CA ALA A 96 -8.63 0.73 -19.26
C ALA A 96 -8.48 2.18 -19.76
N ASP A 97 -9.18 3.13 -19.15
CA ASP A 97 -9.11 4.57 -19.47
C ASP A 97 -9.11 5.41 -18.19
N THR A 98 -7.92 5.86 -17.79
CA THR A 98 -7.73 6.70 -16.62
C THR A 98 -7.64 8.19 -16.94
N ALA A 99 -8.00 8.63 -18.15
CA ALA A 99 -7.92 10.06 -18.55
C ALA A 99 -8.85 10.94 -17.72
N ALA A 100 -9.99 10.41 -17.28
CA ALA A 100 -10.95 11.08 -16.41
C ALA A 100 -11.65 10.06 -15.50
N PRO A 101 -12.16 10.47 -14.31
CA PRO A 101 -12.95 9.57 -13.50
C PRO A 101 -14.28 9.24 -14.20
N ALA A 102 -14.69 7.99 -14.15
CA ALA A 102 -16.01 7.56 -14.64
C ALA A 102 -17.14 8.20 -13.82
N PHE A 103 -16.89 8.40 -12.51
CA PHE A 103 -17.74 9.18 -11.62
C PHE A 103 -16.99 9.58 -10.35
N SER A 104 -17.58 10.53 -9.60
CA SER A 104 -17.08 10.92 -8.29
C SER A 104 -18.22 10.93 -7.26
N LEU A 105 -17.85 10.68 -5.98
CA LEU A 105 -18.77 10.76 -4.84
C LEU A 105 -18.18 11.74 -3.81
N ALA A 106 -19.05 12.56 -3.23
CA ALA A 106 -18.69 13.41 -2.11
C ALA A 106 -18.44 12.53 -0.86
N VAL A 107 -17.31 12.74 -0.21
CA VAL A 107 -16.92 12.09 1.04
C VAL A 107 -16.80 13.17 2.10
N ALA A 108 -17.54 13.06 3.18
CA ALA A 108 -17.45 14.04 4.26
C ALA A 108 -16.11 13.97 4.98
N GLY A 109 -15.68 15.09 5.55
CA GLY A 109 -14.52 15.18 6.41
C GLY A 109 -13.19 15.00 5.69
N HIS A 110 -12.28 14.18 6.26
CA HIS A 110 -10.92 13.97 5.77
C HIS A 110 -10.70 12.51 5.38
N PRO A 111 -11.05 12.11 4.14
CA PRO A 111 -10.82 10.74 3.67
C PRO A 111 -9.32 10.43 3.56
N ALA A 112 -8.91 9.32 4.21
CA ALA A 112 -7.52 8.88 4.19
C ALA A 112 -7.33 7.66 3.27
N HIS A 113 -8.06 6.56 3.51
CA HIS A 113 -7.91 5.32 2.75
C HIS A 113 -9.24 4.81 2.22
N VAL A 114 -9.19 4.02 1.15
CA VAL A 114 -10.33 3.32 0.56
C VAL A 114 -9.99 1.86 0.31
N ILE A 115 -10.96 0.98 0.58
CA ILE A 115 -10.96 -0.42 0.13
C ILE A 115 -12.35 -0.79 -0.37
N THR A 116 -12.48 -1.95 -1.04
CA THR A 116 -13.77 -2.54 -1.37
C THR A 116 -14.03 -3.82 -0.59
N ASP A 117 -15.29 -4.25 -0.56
CA ASP A 117 -15.63 -5.63 -0.22
C ASP A 117 -15.11 -6.60 -1.30
N ARG A 118 -15.24 -7.90 -1.07
CA ARG A 118 -14.81 -8.92 -2.04
C ARG A 118 -15.53 -8.85 -3.39
N SER A 119 -16.77 -8.38 -3.41
CA SER A 119 -17.55 -8.25 -4.63
C SER A 119 -17.19 -7.01 -5.45
N GLY A 120 -16.48 -6.04 -4.84
CA GLY A 120 -16.23 -4.74 -5.44
C GLY A 120 -17.48 -3.86 -5.54
N GLN A 121 -18.55 -4.19 -4.81
CA GLN A 121 -19.79 -3.41 -4.82
C GLN A 121 -19.83 -2.31 -3.77
N LEU A 122 -19.24 -2.57 -2.60
CA LEU A 122 -19.16 -1.58 -1.54
C LEU A 122 -17.75 -1.00 -1.45
N ALA A 123 -17.65 0.31 -1.35
CA ALA A 123 -16.42 1.00 -1.00
C ALA A 123 -16.49 1.49 0.45
N PHE A 124 -15.41 1.25 1.20
CA PHE A 124 -15.25 1.66 2.59
C PHE A 124 -14.15 2.72 2.64
N VAL A 125 -14.49 3.91 3.11
CA VAL A 125 -13.59 5.07 3.19
C VAL A 125 -13.41 5.49 4.63
N SER A 126 -12.18 5.52 5.14
CA SER A 126 -11.89 6.07 6.46
C SER A 126 -11.97 7.59 6.44
N ASP A 127 -12.75 8.16 7.37
CA ASP A 127 -12.91 9.60 7.57
C ASP A 127 -12.28 9.99 8.91
N ALA A 128 -11.07 10.50 8.83
CA ALA A 128 -10.26 10.83 10.00
C ALA A 128 -10.82 12.01 10.81
N ALA A 129 -11.55 12.93 10.18
CA ALA A 129 -12.10 14.12 10.85
C ALA A 129 -13.31 13.77 11.71
N ASN A 130 -14.17 12.85 11.25
CA ASN A 130 -15.42 12.52 11.90
C ASN A 130 -15.37 11.21 12.72
N ASN A 131 -14.22 10.51 12.73
CA ASN A 131 -14.05 9.22 13.43
C ASN A 131 -15.04 8.15 12.95
N VAL A 132 -15.25 8.06 11.64
CA VAL A 132 -16.17 7.09 11.03
C VAL A 132 -15.54 6.40 9.84
N LEU A 133 -16.09 5.25 9.50
CA LEU A 133 -15.93 4.59 8.21
C LEU A 133 -17.18 4.87 7.39
N GLN A 134 -17.04 5.54 6.25
CA GLN A 134 -18.13 5.78 5.32
C GLN A 134 -18.23 4.63 4.33
N VAL A 135 -19.44 4.12 4.10
CA VAL A 135 -19.70 2.99 3.20
C VAL A 135 -20.52 3.47 2.02
N PHE A 136 -20.01 3.29 0.82
CA PHE A 136 -20.68 3.68 -0.42
C PHE A 136 -21.05 2.44 -1.23
N ASP A 137 -22.24 2.43 -1.78
CA ASP A 137 -22.65 1.50 -2.83
C ASP A 137 -22.21 2.08 -4.19
N LEU A 138 -21.32 1.39 -4.87
CA LEU A 138 -20.70 1.87 -6.11
C LEU A 138 -21.64 1.76 -7.32
N ALA A 139 -22.64 0.87 -7.28
CA ALA A 139 -23.60 0.71 -8.36
C ALA A 139 -24.66 1.82 -8.33
N SER A 140 -25.27 2.06 -7.16
CA SER A 140 -26.23 3.15 -6.97
C SER A 140 -25.57 4.52 -6.76
N ARG A 141 -24.25 4.55 -6.51
CA ARG A 141 -23.47 5.77 -6.24
C ARG A 141 -23.96 6.55 -5.03
N THR A 142 -24.37 5.86 -3.99
CA THR A 142 -24.94 6.47 -2.77
C THR A 142 -24.17 6.08 -1.52
N LEU A 143 -24.19 6.97 -0.52
CA LEU A 143 -23.73 6.66 0.83
C LEU A 143 -24.74 5.70 1.48
N ARG A 144 -24.28 4.50 1.86
CA ARG A 144 -25.10 3.46 2.47
C ARG A 144 -25.09 3.51 3.99
N ALA A 145 -23.92 3.79 4.60
CA ALA A 145 -23.77 3.81 6.05
C ALA A 145 -22.59 4.69 6.49
N ARG A 146 -22.64 5.12 7.76
CA ARG A 146 -21.50 5.64 8.52
C ARG A 146 -21.35 4.78 9.76
N ILE A 147 -20.16 4.22 9.97
CA ILE A 147 -19.85 3.31 11.07
C ILE A 147 -18.89 4.04 12.00
N ALA A 148 -19.25 4.22 13.25
CA ALA A 148 -18.36 4.80 14.26
C ALA A 148 -17.11 3.93 14.44
N THR A 149 -15.95 4.56 14.61
CA THR A 149 -14.64 3.93 14.86
C THR A 149 -13.97 4.56 16.08
N GLY A 150 -12.75 4.15 16.37
CA GLY A 150 -11.89 4.91 17.26
C GLY A 150 -11.42 6.23 16.64
N ALA A 151 -10.64 7.03 17.41
CA ALA A 151 -10.24 8.37 17.01
C ALA A 151 -9.23 8.36 15.85
N TYR A 152 -9.50 9.15 14.82
CA TYR A 152 -8.70 9.35 13.63
C TYR A 152 -8.45 8.04 12.86
N PRO A 153 -9.49 7.39 12.30
CA PRO A 153 -9.32 6.21 11.46
C PRO A 153 -8.51 6.55 10.22
N HIS A 154 -7.53 5.71 9.89
CA HIS A 154 -6.60 5.93 8.80
C HIS A 154 -6.57 4.73 7.84
N GLY A 155 -5.57 3.87 7.94
CA GLY A 155 -5.45 2.69 7.10
C GLY A 155 -6.42 1.58 7.50
N LEU A 156 -6.91 0.84 6.51
CA LEU A 156 -7.85 -0.25 6.73
C LEU A 156 -7.58 -1.41 5.79
N ARG A 157 -8.02 -2.61 6.20
CA ARG A 157 -7.86 -3.82 5.40
C ARG A 157 -9.02 -4.78 5.62
N LEU A 158 -9.51 -5.37 4.53
CA LEU A 158 -10.48 -6.46 4.56
C LEU A 158 -9.78 -7.77 4.98
N SER A 159 -10.39 -8.53 5.88
CA SER A 159 -9.89 -9.86 6.26
C SER A 159 -9.91 -10.84 5.08
N PRO A 160 -9.04 -11.86 5.07
CA PRO A 160 -8.96 -12.80 3.96
C PRO A 160 -10.25 -13.58 3.68
N ASP A 161 -11.11 -13.76 4.67
CA ASP A 161 -12.44 -14.37 4.51
C ASP A 161 -13.51 -13.36 4.01
N GLY A 162 -13.18 -12.05 4.00
CA GLY A 162 -14.08 -10.97 3.60
C GLY A 162 -15.14 -10.60 4.61
N GLN A 163 -15.09 -11.13 5.83
CA GLN A 163 -16.14 -10.91 6.84
C GLN A 163 -15.88 -9.69 7.72
N GLN A 164 -14.63 -9.27 7.89
CA GLN A 164 -14.27 -8.18 8.79
C GLN A 164 -13.35 -7.17 8.10
N ILE A 165 -13.45 -5.91 8.52
CA ILE A 165 -12.50 -4.86 8.18
C ILE A 165 -11.82 -4.41 9.47
N TYR A 166 -10.48 -4.39 9.47
CA TYR A 166 -9.69 -3.82 10.54
C TYR A 166 -9.27 -2.40 10.15
N VAL A 167 -9.54 -1.43 11.02
CA VAL A 167 -9.27 0.00 10.80
C VAL A 167 -8.30 0.50 11.86
N ALA A 168 -7.15 1.03 11.45
CA ALA A 168 -6.18 1.63 12.35
C ALA A 168 -6.66 3.02 12.81
N ASN A 169 -6.85 3.21 14.10
CA ASN A 169 -7.29 4.46 14.71
C ASN A 169 -6.06 5.21 15.26
N MET A 170 -5.48 6.10 14.43
CA MET A 170 -4.16 6.68 14.66
C MET A 170 -4.07 7.47 15.97
N LYS A 171 -5.09 8.25 16.32
CA LYS A 171 -5.16 8.98 17.59
C LYS A 171 -5.82 8.16 18.71
N GLY A 172 -6.56 7.11 18.35
CA GLY A 172 -7.20 6.19 19.30
C GLY A 172 -6.26 5.12 19.84
N ASN A 173 -5.06 4.94 19.28
CA ASN A 173 -4.09 3.90 19.66
C ASN A 173 -4.69 2.48 19.64
N SER A 174 -5.65 2.27 18.75
CA SER A 174 -6.45 1.05 18.65
C SER A 174 -6.70 0.64 17.21
N VAL A 175 -7.24 -0.56 17.03
CA VAL A 175 -7.80 -1.05 15.77
C VAL A 175 -9.28 -1.32 15.99
N SER A 176 -10.15 -0.71 15.18
CA SER A 176 -11.58 -1.05 15.13
C SER A 176 -11.78 -2.28 14.27
N VAL A 177 -12.59 -3.22 14.72
CA VAL A 177 -13.01 -4.42 13.98
C VAL A 177 -14.46 -4.19 13.54
N ILE A 178 -14.66 -4.09 12.24
CA ILE A 178 -15.97 -3.86 11.61
C ILE A 178 -16.46 -5.17 11.01
N ASP A 179 -17.67 -5.58 11.31
CA ASP A 179 -18.37 -6.68 10.63
C ASP A 179 -19.00 -6.17 9.33
N VAL A 180 -18.63 -6.79 8.22
CA VAL A 180 -19.03 -6.34 6.88
C VAL A 180 -20.51 -6.58 6.60
N ALA A 181 -21.09 -7.65 7.15
CA ALA A 181 -22.50 -7.99 6.90
C ALA A 181 -23.45 -7.06 7.63
N SER A 182 -23.16 -6.75 8.90
CA SER A 182 -23.99 -5.88 9.73
C SER A 182 -23.65 -4.40 9.61
N LEU A 183 -22.49 -4.06 9.01
CA LEU A 183 -21.94 -2.69 8.94
C LEU A 183 -21.82 -2.05 10.33
N ARG A 184 -21.27 -2.78 11.31
CA ARG A 184 -21.11 -2.32 12.70
C ARG A 184 -19.71 -2.63 13.22
N GLU A 185 -19.23 -1.77 14.12
CA GLU A 185 -18.07 -2.08 14.93
C GLU A 185 -18.44 -3.17 15.95
N VAL A 186 -17.64 -4.24 15.99
CA VAL A 186 -17.87 -5.40 16.88
C VAL A 186 -16.79 -5.55 17.93
N ALA A 187 -15.66 -4.84 17.80
CA ALA A 187 -14.61 -4.77 18.80
C ALA A 187 -13.65 -3.61 18.53
N GLN A 188 -12.92 -3.18 19.57
CA GLN A 188 -11.71 -2.37 19.47
C GLN A 188 -10.55 -3.09 20.17
N ILE A 189 -9.39 -3.10 19.52
CA ILE A 189 -8.17 -3.76 20.02
C ILE A 189 -7.13 -2.68 20.30
N ALA A 190 -6.70 -2.53 21.55
CA ALA A 190 -5.61 -1.65 21.91
C ALA A 190 -4.28 -2.23 21.36
N VAL A 191 -3.55 -1.45 20.53
CA VAL A 191 -2.34 -1.96 19.84
C VAL A 191 -1.08 -1.17 20.18
N GLY A 192 -1.19 0.10 20.54
CA GLY A 192 -0.06 0.98 20.83
C GLY A 192 -0.14 2.29 20.03
N ARG A 193 0.88 3.14 20.16
CA ARG A 193 0.83 4.54 19.73
C ARG A 193 0.85 4.71 18.22
N ALA A 194 -0.09 5.52 17.74
CA ALA A 194 -0.22 5.96 16.37
C ALA A 194 -0.21 4.79 15.35
N PRO A 195 -1.18 3.86 15.40
CA PRO A 195 -1.34 2.85 14.37
C PRO A 195 -1.74 3.51 13.06
N VAL A 196 -1.11 3.11 11.93
CA VAL A 196 -1.30 3.76 10.63
C VAL A 196 -2.00 2.85 9.63
N GLN A 197 -1.54 1.61 9.47
CA GLN A 197 -2.06 0.67 8.47
C GLN A 197 -2.13 -0.74 9.04
N VAL A 198 -3.04 -1.54 8.46
CA VAL A 198 -3.26 -2.95 8.79
C VAL A 198 -2.90 -3.83 7.59
N ALA A 199 -2.31 -4.99 7.83
CA ALA A 199 -2.20 -6.09 6.89
C ALA A 199 -2.65 -7.39 7.56
N PHE A 200 -3.23 -8.30 6.78
CA PHE A 200 -3.51 -9.67 7.23
C PHE A 200 -2.51 -10.64 6.59
N LEU A 201 -2.18 -11.72 7.29
CA LEU A 201 -1.65 -12.89 6.61
C LEU A 201 -2.77 -13.59 5.84
N PRO A 202 -2.47 -14.26 4.72
CA PRO A 202 -3.47 -14.92 3.88
C PRO A 202 -4.28 -16.01 4.59
N ASP A 203 -3.72 -16.62 5.64
CA ASP A 203 -4.40 -17.63 6.46
C ASP A 203 -5.45 -17.02 7.42
N GLY A 204 -5.50 -15.69 7.53
CA GLY A 204 -6.43 -14.97 8.39
C GLY A 204 -6.21 -15.12 9.90
N ARG A 205 -5.14 -15.80 10.33
CA ARG A 205 -4.87 -16.03 11.77
C ARG A 205 -4.27 -14.81 12.46
N HIS A 206 -3.43 -14.08 11.74
CA HIS A 206 -2.75 -12.91 12.26
C HIS A 206 -2.99 -11.68 11.40
N SER A 207 -3.10 -10.54 12.05
CA SER A 207 -2.96 -9.23 11.40
C SER A 207 -1.81 -8.46 12.00
N TYR A 208 -1.23 -7.60 11.19
CA TYR A 208 -0.08 -6.77 11.52
C TYR A 208 -0.46 -5.31 11.38
N VAL A 209 0.00 -4.48 12.32
CA VAL A 209 -0.35 -3.05 12.35
C VAL A 209 0.92 -2.22 12.54
N SER A 210 1.20 -1.31 11.62
CA SER A 210 2.31 -0.38 11.78
C SER A 210 2.01 0.65 12.87
N LEU A 211 2.96 0.83 13.79
CA LEU A 211 2.89 1.76 14.91
C LEU A 211 3.93 2.87 14.70
N SER A 212 3.55 3.95 14.00
CA SER A 212 4.46 5.04 13.64
C SER A 212 5.02 5.77 14.85
N GLY A 213 4.27 5.82 15.95
CA GLY A 213 4.70 6.41 17.22
C GLY A 213 5.64 5.56 18.07
N GLU A 214 5.94 4.31 17.64
CA GLU A 214 6.78 3.38 18.40
C GLU A 214 7.93 2.77 17.60
N ASN A 215 7.98 2.99 16.27
CA ASN A 215 8.91 2.31 15.35
C ASN A 215 8.77 0.79 15.44
N LYS A 216 7.54 0.30 15.49
CA LYS A 216 7.20 -1.11 15.65
C LYS A 216 6.05 -1.53 14.74
N VAL A 217 5.88 -2.83 14.59
CA VAL A 217 4.70 -3.47 14.02
C VAL A 217 4.06 -4.33 15.09
N ALA A 218 2.80 -4.08 15.42
CA ALA A 218 2.00 -4.90 16.32
C ALA A 218 1.51 -6.15 15.61
N VAL A 219 1.48 -7.28 16.31
CA VAL A 219 0.95 -8.57 15.84
C VAL A 219 -0.33 -8.87 16.64
N ILE A 220 -1.44 -9.12 15.93
CA ILE A 220 -2.75 -9.40 16.52
C ILE A 220 -3.16 -10.85 16.20
N ASP A 221 -3.61 -11.59 17.22
CA ASP A 221 -4.41 -12.80 17.04
C ASP A 221 -5.83 -12.41 16.61
N VAL A 222 -6.20 -12.76 15.39
CA VAL A 222 -7.48 -12.35 14.80
C VAL A 222 -8.66 -13.03 15.50
N ALA A 223 -8.54 -14.31 15.84
CA ALA A 223 -9.60 -15.08 16.49
C ALA A 223 -9.86 -14.60 17.93
N ARG A 224 -8.79 -14.30 18.68
CA ARG A 224 -8.88 -13.80 20.07
C ARG A 224 -9.06 -12.29 20.15
N ARG A 225 -8.78 -11.55 19.04
CA ARG A 225 -8.77 -10.09 18.99
C ARG A 225 -7.83 -9.49 20.06
N GLN A 226 -6.63 -10.04 20.16
CA GLN A 226 -5.65 -9.68 21.17
C GLN A 226 -4.30 -9.35 20.56
N LEU A 227 -3.64 -8.33 21.09
CA LEU A 227 -2.24 -8.03 20.80
C LEU A 227 -1.37 -9.17 21.36
N LEU A 228 -0.56 -9.78 20.49
CA LEU A 228 0.38 -10.83 20.85
C LEU A 228 1.77 -10.30 21.11
N ASP A 229 2.27 -9.45 20.20
CA ASP A 229 3.67 -9.00 20.20
C ASP A 229 3.84 -7.69 19.43
N LYS A 230 5.05 -7.12 19.54
CA LYS A 230 5.48 -5.92 18.80
C LYS A 230 6.89 -6.11 18.27
N ILE A 231 7.04 -6.12 16.96
CA ILE A 231 8.31 -6.30 16.24
C ILE A 231 8.93 -4.93 15.97
N ALA A 232 10.19 -4.71 16.36
CA ALA A 232 10.92 -3.48 16.07
C ALA A 232 11.27 -3.39 14.57
N VAL A 233 11.05 -2.20 13.95
CA VAL A 233 11.32 -1.91 12.54
C VAL A 233 12.05 -0.57 12.39
N GLY A 234 12.12 -0.01 11.19
CA GLY A 234 12.70 1.31 10.94
C GLY A 234 11.87 2.47 11.49
N ASN A 235 12.27 3.70 11.17
CA ASN A 235 11.64 4.91 11.71
C ASN A 235 10.31 5.21 11.04
N THR A 236 9.30 5.50 11.85
CA THR A 236 7.96 5.91 11.41
C THR A 236 7.40 4.92 10.37
N PRO A 237 7.14 3.63 10.75
CA PRO A 237 6.53 2.68 9.84
C PRO A 237 5.12 3.13 9.47
N VAL A 238 4.78 3.06 8.20
CA VAL A 238 3.49 3.54 7.66
C VAL A 238 2.73 2.40 6.99
N GLN A 239 2.99 2.07 5.74
CA GLN A 239 2.29 0.98 5.08
C GLN A 239 3.04 -0.34 5.17
N LEU A 240 2.28 -1.44 5.14
CA LEU A 240 2.80 -2.79 5.20
C LEU A 240 1.91 -3.75 4.38
N PHE A 241 2.55 -4.76 3.80
CA PHE A 241 1.85 -5.75 2.99
C PHE A 241 2.54 -7.12 3.09
N ALA A 242 1.74 -8.19 3.25
CA ALA A 242 2.24 -9.57 3.29
C ALA A 242 2.37 -10.17 1.89
N THR A 243 3.33 -11.06 1.70
CA THR A 243 3.39 -11.91 0.50
C THR A 243 2.19 -12.87 0.46
N PRO A 244 1.76 -13.32 -0.75
CA PRO A 244 0.61 -14.23 -0.88
C PRO A 244 0.82 -15.60 -0.19
N ASP A 245 2.06 -16.02 0.03
CA ASP A 245 2.37 -17.24 0.80
C ASP A 245 2.42 -17.00 2.32
N GLY A 246 2.25 -15.74 2.74
CA GLY A 246 2.23 -15.33 4.13
C GLY A 246 3.58 -15.38 4.86
N LYS A 247 4.69 -15.69 4.17
CA LYS A 247 6.00 -15.85 4.83
C LYS A 247 6.71 -14.56 5.15
N LEU A 248 6.52 -13.52 4.31
CA LEU A 248 7.19 -12.25 4.45
C LEU A 248 6.16 -11.11 4.56
N LEU A 249 6.50 -10.11 5.37
CA LEU A 249 5.78 -8.84 5.48
C LEU A 249 6.75 -7.70 5.20
N TYR A 250 6.44 -6.87 4.21
CA TYR A 250 7.20 -5.69 3.86
C TYR A 250 6.62 -4.46 4.53
N VAL A 251 7.45 -3.68 5.21
CA VAL A 251 7.06 -2.51 6.00
C VAL A 251 7.83 -1.28 5.51
N ALA A 252 7.14 -0.31 4.95
CA ALA A 252 7.73 0.96 4.56
C ALA A 252 7.96 1.83 5.78
N ASN A 253 9.19 2.33 5.94
CA ASN A 253 9.57 3.25 7.01
C ASN A 253 9.75 4.64 6.38
N GLN A 254 8.83 5.56 6.68
CA GLN A 254 8.79 6.86 6.04
C GLN A 254 9.80 7.85 6.62
N GLY A 255 10.12 7.71 7.90
CA GLY A 255 10.84 8.75 8.63
C GLY A 255 10.00 9.99 8.87
N SER A 256 10.63 11.14 8.91
CA SER A 256 9.99 12.46 9.00
C SER A 256 10.37 13.33 7.82
N ALA A 257 9.68 14.46 7.62
CA ALA A 257 10.03 15.42 6.58
C ALA A 257 11.47 15.96 6.71
N ALA A 258 11.96 16.11 7.96
CA ALA A 258 13.32 16.57 8.23
C ALA A 258 14.39 15.46 8.10
N GLN A 259 13.98 14.20 8.33
CA GLN A 259 14.82 13.01 8.27
C GLN A 259 14.04 11.88 7.62
N PRO A 260 13.85 11.91 6.30
CA PRO A 260 13.14 10.85 5.59
C PRO A 260 13.91 9.52 5.72
N ASP A 261 13.18 8.46 6.00
CA ASP A 261 13.74 7.10 5.94
C ASP A 261 13.56 6.55 4.51
N GLU A 262 14.51 5.80 4.04
CA GLU A 262 14.52 5.19 2.71
C GLU A 262 14.51 3.65 2.79
N ARG A 263 14.13 3.11 3.96
CA ARG A 263 14.24 1.69 4.24
C ARG A 263 12.88 1.01 4.25
N VAL A 264 12.90 -0.22 3.76
CA VAL A 264 11.80 -1.17 3.90
C VAL A 264 12.30 -2.30 4.81
N SER A 265 11.63 -2.52 5.94
CA SER A 265 11.90 -3.67 6.80
C SER A 265 11.17 -4.90 6.26
N VAL A 266 11.85 -6.03 6.20
CA VAL A 266 11.28 -7.32 5.80
C VAL A 266 11.18 -8.22 7.03
N ILE A 267 9.96 -8.52 7.45
CA ILE A 267 9.68 -9.39 8.59
C ILE A 267 9.44 -10.81 8.07
N ASP A 268 10.18 -11.78 8.60
CA ASP A 268 9.83 -13.21 8.52
C ASP A 268 8.70 -13.47 9.52
N THR A 269 7.52 -13.78 9.02
CA THR A 269 6.31 -13.93 9.85
C THR A 269 6.34 -15.18 10.73
N GLY A 270 7.04 -16.24 10.30
CA GLY A 270 7.22 -17.46 11.07
C GLY A 270 8.17 -17.29 12.23
N ARG A 271 9.19 -16.41 12.07
CA ARG A 271 10.18 -16.10 13.13
C ARG A 271 9.76 -14.91 13.97
N GLY A 272 8.81 -14.08 13.51
CA GLY A 272 8.39 -12.87 14.20
C GLY A 272 9.49 -11.81 14.31
N GLN A 273 10.39 -11.70 13.33
CA GLN A 273 11.51 -10.76 13.37
C GLN A 273 11.89 -10.20 11.99
N VAL A 274 12.53 -9.03 11.99
CA VAL A 274 13.12 -8.45 10.78
C VAL A 274 14.33 -9.28 10.36
N THR A 275 14.32 -9.79 9.13
CA THR A 275 15.39 -10.60 8.54
C THR A 275 16.17 -9.86 7.47
N ALA A 276 15.60 -8.80 6.89
CA ALA A 276 16.28 -7.94 5.93
C ALA A 276 15.81 -6.50 6.05
N THR A 277 16.66 -5.57 5.65
CA THR A 277 16.34 -4.15 5.51
C THR A 277 16.82 -3.70 4.14
N LEU A 278 15.87 -3.31 3.28
CA LEU A 278 16.13 -2.93 1.91
C LEU A 278 16.11 -1.41 1.78
N ARG A 279 17.02 -0.89 0.96
CA ARG A 279 17.10 0.55 0.69
C ARG A 279 16.37 0.86 -0.60
N THR A 280 15.35 1.70 -0.54
CA THR A 280 14.57 2.20 -1.69
C THR A 280 15.01 3.62 -2.03
N ALA A 281 14.13 4.60 -1.81
CA ALA A 281 14.45 6.03 -1.91
C ALA A 281 13.74 6.79 -0.78
N ALA A 282 14.02 8.08 -0.67
CA ALA A 282 13.57 8.92 0.44
C ALA A 282 12.04 8.89 0.64
N GLY A 283 11.61 8.64 1.88
CA GLY A 283 10.20 8.65 2.27
C GLY A 283 9.44 7.43 1.77
N ALA A 284 9.96 6.20 1.98
CA ALA A 284 9.24 4.97 1.66
C ALA A 284 7.86 4.97 2.34
N HIS A 285 6.77 4.83 1.57
CA HIS A 285 5.42 5.04 2.08
C HIS A 285 4.44 3.91 1.71
N GLY A 286 3.90 3.89 0.49
CA GLY A 286 2.95 2.89 0.03
C GLY A 286 3.65 1.56 -0.30
N VAL A 287 3.02 0.45 0.02
CA VAL A 287 3.54 -0.90 -0.30
C VAL A 287 2.42 -1.75 -0.88
N VAL A 288 2.72 -2.42 -2.01
CA VAL A 288 1.87 -3.46 -2.57
C VAL A 288 2.73 -4.61 -3.08
N VAL A 289 2.25 -5.85 -2.93
CA VAL A 289 2.90 -7.06 -3.42
C VAL A 289 2.13 -7.58 -4.63
N SER A 290 2.85 -8.03 -5.67
CA SER A 290 2.23 -8.69 -6.83
C SER A 290 1.50 -9.97 -6.42
N ALA A 291 0.43 -10.33 -7.15
CA ALA A 291 -0.39 -11.50 -6.82
C ALA A 291 0.39 -12.83 -6.88
N ASP A 292 1.45 -12.89 -7.70
CA ASP A 292 2.35 -14.05 -7.78
C ASP A 292 3.42 -14.06 -6.67
N GLY A 293 3.48 -13.02 -5.84
CA GLY A 293 4.43 -12.88 -4.75
C GLY A 293 5.88 -12.61 -5.15
N ARG A 294 6.15 -12.33 -6.43
CA ARG A 294 7.52 -12.17 -6.94
C ARG A 294 8.08 -10.76 -6.74
N HIS A 295 7.21 -9.75 -6.73
CA HIS A 295 7.62 -8.36 -6.68
C HIS A 295 6.87 -7.57 -5.61
N VAL A 296 7.58 -6.60 -5.04
CA VAL A 296 7.01 -5.59 -4.14
C VAL A 296 7.24 -4.22 -4.75
N PHE A 297 6.20 -3.40 -4.77
CA PHE A 297 6.26 -2.03 -5.24
C PHE A 297 6.12 -1.10 -4.04
N VAL A 298 7.05 -0.14 -3.93
CA VAL A 298 7.12 0.79 -2.80
C VAL A 298 7.16 2.22 -3.31
N SER A 299 6.16 3.03 -2.97
CA SER A 299 6.22 4.47 -3.29
C SER A 299 7.21 5.18 -2.37
N ASN A 300 7.94 6.14 -2.94
CA ASN A 300 8.95 6.95 -2.25
C ASN A 300 8.51 8.41 -2.29
N MET A 301 7.77 8.82 -1.26
CA MET A 301 7.07 10.10 -1.20
C MET A 301 8.02 11.31 -1.34
N GLY A 302 9.19 11.23 -0.72
CA GLY A 302 10.21 12.28 -0.77
C GLY A 302 11.06 12.29 -2.04
N ALA A 303 10.99 11.24 -2.86
CA ALA A 303 11.81 11.08 -4.06
C ALA A 303 11.00 11.12 -5.38
N ALA A 304 9.69 11.34 -5.32
CA ALA A 304 8.79 11.35 -6.48
C ALA A 304 8.99 10.12 -7.40
N SER A 305 9.07 8.93 -6.79
CA SER A 305 9.33 7.67 -7.49
C SER A 305 8.64 6.49 -6.81
N PHE A 306 8.65 5.35 -7.45
CA PHE A 306 8.46 4.07 -6.76
C PHE A 306 9.58 3.10 -7.10
N SER A 307 9.90 2.22 -6.16
CA SER A 307 10.90 1.16 -6.30
C SER A 307 10.23 -0.19 -6.53
N VAL A 308 10.87 -1.04 -7.31
CA VAL A 308 10.49 -2.44 -7.53
C VAL A 308 11.50 -3.34 -6.82
N ILE A 309 11.02 -4.20 -5.94
CA ILE A 309 11.85 -5.15 -5.19
C ILE A 309 11.56 -6.56 -5.73
N ASP A 310 12.61 -7.31 -6.03
CA ASP A 310 12.53 -8.75 -6.26
C ASP A 310 12.49 -9.49 -4.91
N VAL A 311 11.43 -10.27 -4.69
CA VAL A 311 11.20 -10.97 -3.42
C VAL A 311 12.22 -12.10 -3.18
N ALA A 312 12.60 -12.82 -4.22
CA ALA A 312 13.54 -13.94 -4.08
C ALA A 312 14.96 -13.46 -3.80
N GLN A 313 15.36 -12.36 -4.42
CA GLN A 313 16.71 -11.79 -4.25
C GLN A 313 16.81 -10.82 -3.07
N GLN A 314 15.68 -10.33 -2.55
CA GLN A 314 15.63 -9.27 -1.53
C GLN A 314 16.43 -8.03 -1.96
N GLN A 315 16.21 -7.57 -3.20
CA GLN A 315 16.92 -6.44 -3.80
C GLN A 315 15.96 -5.53 -4.57
N VAL A 316 16.27 -4.24 -4.59
CA VAL A 316 15.65 -3.28 -5.50
C VAL A 316 16.21 -3.51 -6.89
N ILE A 317 15.36 -3.84 -7.85
CA ILE A 317 15.74 -4.16 -9.24
C ILE A 317 15.39 -3.03 -10.21
N ALA A 318 14.49 -2.12 -9.85
CA ALA A 318 14.11 -0.97 -10.69
C ALA A 318 13.57 0.18 -9.84
N SER A 319 13.62 1.39 -10.41
CA SER A 319 12.96 2.58 -9.87
C SER A 319 12.35 3.37 -11.03
N HIS A 320 11.13 3.85 -10.85
CA HIS A 320 10.39 4.62 -11.84
C HIS A 320 9.97 5.96 -11.29
N ALA A 321 10.23 7.03 -12.05
CA ALA A 321 9.80 8.38 -11.68
C ALA A 321 8.28 8.52 -11.83
N VAL A 322 7.66 9.24 -10.89
CA VAL A 322 6.26 9.63 -10.90
C VAL A 322 6.13 11.11 -10.53
N GLN A 323 4.92 11.60 -10.29
CA GLN A 323 4.73 12.98 -9.82
C GLN A 323 5.00 13.10 -8.31
N ALA A 324 5.16 14.33 -7.83
CA ALA A 324 5.58 14.64 -6.45
C ALA A 324 4.59 14.11 -5.38
N GLY A 325 5.15 13.54 -4.33
CA GLY A 325 4.43 13.04 -3.17
C GLY A 325 3.61 11.77 -3.42
N PRO A 326 4.17 10.71 -4.04
CA PRO A 326 3.45 9.44 -4.22
C PRO A 326 3.20 8.79 -2.85
N ASN A 327 1.95 8.85 -2.40
CA ASN A 327 1.47 8.35 -1.12
C ASN A 327 0.92 6.92 -1.27
N GLY A 328 -0.21 6.76 -1.96
CA GLY A 328 -0.79 5.46 -2.27
C GLY A 328 -0.14 4.80 -3.49
N ILE A 329 -0.14 3.46 -3.53
CA ILE A 329 0.34 2.66 -4.65
C ILE A 329 -0.54 1.43 -4.87
N ALA A 330 -0.83 1.09 -6.13
CA ALA A 330 -1.52 -0.13 -6.52
C ALA A 330 -0.87 -0.75 -7.75
N TYR A 331 -1.01 -2.06 -7.90
CA TYR A 331 -0.48 -2.83 -9.01
C TYR A 331 -1.57 -3.64 -9.69
N ALA A 332 -1.68 -3.52 -11.00
CA ALA A 332 -2.50 -4.36 -11.87
C ALA A 332 -1.58 -5.26 -12.70
N ALA A 333 -1.73 -6.57 -12.58
CA ALA A 333 -1.06 -7.51 -13.47
C ALA A 333 -1.59 -7.36 -14.91
N ASP A 334 -0.76 -7.64 -15.91
CA ASP A 334 -1.25 -7.78 -17.27
C ASP A 334 -2.31 -8.88 -17.31
N ALA A 335 -3.34 -8.67 -18.13
CA ALA A 335 -4.28 -9.76 -18.42
C ALA A 335 -3.46 -10.94 -18.94
N ALA A 336 -3.59 -12.11 -18.30
CA ALA A 336 -2.97 -13.32 -18.80
C ALA A 336 -3.38 -13.45 -20.27
N GLY A 337 -2.40 -13.42 -21.17
CA GLY A 337 -2.68 -13.58 -22.60
C GLY A 337 -3.46 -14.87 -22.80
N ASN A 338 -4.68 -14.71 -23.36
CA ASN A 338 -5.53 -15.84 -23.76
C ASN A 338 -4.83 -16.65 -24.84
#